data_08ecac6988c6b5f46d5c1394883ad6f3
#
_entry.id   08ecac6988c6b5f46d5c1394883ad6f3
#
_cell.length_a   1.000
_cell.length_b   1.000
_cell.length_c   1.000
_cell.angle_alpha   90.00
_cell.angle_beta   90.00
_cell.angle_gamma   90.00
#
_symmetry.space_group_name_H-M   'P 1'
#
loop_
_entity.id
_entity.type
_entity.pdbx_description
1 polymer ?
#
loop_
_entity_poly.entity_id
_entity_poly.type
_entity_poly.pdbx_seq_one_letter_code
_entity_poly.pdbx_strand_id
1 'polypeptide(L)'
;FNNAETSRAEIARQLNLNKSTVSSIYDELNEDGFIEGVRQGESTSSGGRKPHLVRLNRNYGYVASFNIGTSYMASMFNYLNGEIIQYNRKPIEKFDILNIMQMIKEEIKKLQQVDSTQHGLLAITFSIHGIVFNNKIIDSPFLALQGIDLEEYFSKEFNVPVVLENE
;
A
#
# COMPACT_ATOMS: atom_id res chain seq x y z
N PHE A 1 -5.29 8.84 -4.79
CA PHE A 1 -5.46 8.76 -3.31
C PHE A 1 -5.32 10.15 -2.73
N ASN A 2 -6.34 10.99 -2.87
CA ASN A 2 -6.43 12.21 -2.08
C ASN A 2 -7.03 11.79 -0.73
N ASN A 3 -6.60 12.42 0.36
CA ASN A 3 -7.20 12.35 1.69
C ASN A 3 -8.68 12.80 1.68
N ALA A 4 -9.45 12.31 0.70
CA ALA A 4 -10.80 12.72 0.45
C ALA A 4 -11.70 12.14 1.53
N GLU A 5 -12.20 13.03 2.37
CA GLU A 5 -13.31 12.71 3.25
C GLU A 5 -14.55 12.43 2.38
N THR A 6 -15.24 11.34 2.66
CA THR A 6 -16.45 10.95 1.93
C THR A 6 -17.52 10.49 2.90
N SER A 7 -18.73 10.28 2.40
CA SER A 7 -19.85 9.76 3.19
C SER A 7 -20.45 8.50 2.54
N ARG A 8 -21.14 7.68 3.33
CA ARG A 8 -21.88 6.50 2.82
C ARG A 8 -22.80 6.85 1.65
N ALA A 9 -23.47 7.99 1.74
CA ALA A 9 -24.40 8.46 0.69
C ALA A 9 -23.65 8.81 -0.61
N GLU A 10 -22.49 9.45 -0.48
CA GLU A 10 -21.64 9.80 -1.62
C GLU A 10 -21.06 8.56 -2.29
N ILE A 11 -20.56 7.60 -1.49
CA ILE A 11 -20.05 6.31 -1.99
C ILE A 11 -21.16 5.56 -2.74
N ALA A 12 -22.37 5.47 -2.16
CA ALA A 12 -23.51 4.81 -2.80
C ALA A 12 -23.83 5.44 -4.16
N ARG A 13 -23.79 6.77 -4.24
CA ARG A 13 -24.04 7.51 -5.47
C ARG A 13 -22.94 7.27 -6.53
N GLN A 14 -21.68 7.39 -6.14
CA GLN A 14 -20.53 7.27 -7.07
C GLN A 14 -20.38 5.85 -7.63
N LEU A 15 -20.63 4.83 -6.79
CA LEU A 15 -20.49 3.43 -7.18
C LEU A 15 -21.80 2.82 -7.70
N ASN A 16 -22.88 3.58 -7.72
CA ASN A 16 -24.22 3.12 -8.09
C ASN A 16 -24.66 1.87 -7.30
N LEU A 17 -24.39 1.87 -5.99
CA LEU A 17 -24.72 0.78 -5.07
C LEU A 17 -25.93 1.15 -4.20
N ASN A 18 -26.63 0.13 -3.71
CA ASN A 18 -27.70 0.31 -2.73
C ASN A 18 -27.14 0.83 -1.39
N LYS A 19 -27.87 1.70 -0.72
CA LYS A 19 -27.49 2.26 0.59
C LYS A 19 -27.27 1.17 1.66
N SER A 20 -28.06 0.10 1.62
CA SER A 20 -27.90 -1.04 2.54
C SER A 20 -26.57 -1.77 2.32
N THR A 21 -26.20 -2.03 1.05
CA THR A 21 -24.93 -2.66 0.70
C THR A 21 -23.75 -1.81 1.18
N VAL A 22 -23.80 -0.49 0.90
CA VAL A 22 -22.74 0.43 1.35
C VAL A 22 -22.66 0.49 2.88
N SER A 23 -23.81 0.46 3.58
CA SER A 23 -23.82 0.46 5.04
C SER A 23 -23.18 -0.82 5.61
N SER A 24 -23.48 -1.99 5.05
CA SER A 24 -22.89 -3.26 5.49
C SER A 24 -21.37 -3.28 5.33
N ILE A 25 -20.87 -2.88 4.14
CA ILE A 25 -19.43 -2.79 3.87
C ILE A 25 -18.76 -1.73 4.77
N TYR A 26 -19.43 -0.59 4.97
CA TYR A 26 -18.94 0.45 5.87
C TYR A 26 -18.76 -0.07 7.29
N ASP A 27 -19.76 -0.76 7.83
CA ASP A 27 -19.72 -1.28 9.19
C ASP A 27 -18.57 -2.28 9.35
N GLU A 28 -18.36 -3.18 8.37
CA GLU A 28 -17.24 -4.12 8.32
C GLU A 28 -15.88 -3.38 8.30
N LEU A 29 -15.69 -2.43 7.37
CA LEU A 29 -14.43 -1.67 7.29
C LEU A 29 -14.16 -0.81 8.54
N ASN A 30 -15.20 -0.34 9.20
CA ASN A 30 -15.08 0.44 10.43
C ASN A 30 -14.75 -0.46 11.63
N GLU A 31 -15.36 -1.65 11.74
CA GLU A 31 -15.03 -2.64 12.76
C GLU A 31 -13.59 -3.13 12.61
N ASP A 32 -13.12 -3.33 11.39
CA ASP A 32 -11.74 -3.71 11.09
C ASP A 32 -10.74 -2.54 11.27
N GLY A 33 -11.24 -1.31 11.47
CA GLY A 33 -10.39 -0.13 11.66
C GLY A 33 -9.75 0.44 10.40
N PHE A 34 -10.15 -0.03 9.20
CA PHE A 34 -9.65 0.48 7.92
C PHE A 34 -10.03 1.93 7.65
N ILE A 35 -11.17 2.34 8.17
CA ILE A 35 -11.70 3.70 8.04
C ILE A 35 -11.87 4.33 9.41
N GLU A 36 -11.79 5.65 9.45
CA GLU A 36 -12.04 6.43 10.66
C GLU A 36 -13.05 7.53 10.40
N GLY A 37 -13.90 7.80 11.39
CA GLY A 37 -14.82 8.94 11.37
C GLY A 37 -14.04 10.24 11.58
N VAL A 38 -14.29 11.25 10.73
CA VAL A 38 -13.60 12.54 10.82
C VAL A 38 -14.46 13.58 11.50
N ARG A 39 -15.62 13.90 10.90
CA ARG A 39 -16.52 14.95 11.36
C ARG A 39 -17.91 14.79 10.75
N GLN A 40 -18.85 15.58 11.24
CA GLN A 40 -20.12 15.75 10.53
C GLN A 40 -19.93 16.73 9.37
N GLY A 41 -20.37 16.32 8.18
CA GLY A 41 -20.41 17.18 7.00
C GLY A 41 -21.44 18.30 7.11
N GLU A 42 -21.47 19.18 6.12
CA GLU A 42 -22.50 20.21 6.03
C GLU A 42 -23.84 19.63 5.57
N SER A 43 -24.94 20.21 6.04
CA SER A 43 -26.26 19.84 5.55
C SER A 43 -26.39 20.25 4.08
N THR A 44 -27.09 19.43 3.28
CA THR A 44 -27.44 19.82 1.91
C THR A 44 -28.39 21.00 1.92
N SER A 45 -28.38 21.79 0.83
CA SER A 45 -29.27 22.98 0.66
C SER A 45 -30.76 22.65 0.79
N SER A 46 -31.15 21.37 0.63
CA SER A 46 -32.52 20.88 0.80
C SER A 46 -32.85 20.43 2.22
N GLY A 47 -31.97 20.63 3.20
CA GLY A 47 -32.12 20.14 4.56
C GLY A 47 -31.85 18.64 4.68
N GLY A 48 -31.70 18.15 5.89
CA GLY A 48 -31.50 16.74 6.19
C GLY A 48 -30.41 16.52 7.28
N ARG A 49 -30.30 15.26 7.73
CA ARG A 49 -29.29 14.89 8.73
C ARG A 49 -27.91 15.08 8.13
N LYS A 50 -27.01 15.78 8.82
CA LYS A 50 -25.61 15.95 8.43
C LYS A 50 -24.95 14.60 8.23
N PRO A 51 -24.27 14.36 7.09
CA PRO A 51 -23.60 13.11 6.86
C PRO A 51 -22.37 12.97 7.77
N HIS A 52 -22.12 11.76 8.26
CA HIS A 52 -20.86 11.44 8.87
C HIS A 52 -19.83 11.23 7.77
N LEU A 53 -18.75 12.01 7.83
CA LEU A 53 -17.61 11.88 6.91
C LEU A 53 -16.58 10.90 7.47
N VAL A 54 -16.02 10.12 6.57
CA VAL A 54 -14.99 9.12 6.85
C VAL A 54 -13.83 9.25 5.88
N ARG A 55 -12.70 8.73 6.29
CA ARG A 55 -11.51 8.58 5.46
C ARG A 55 -10.81 7.28 5.78
N LEU A 56 -9.85 6.88 4.95
CA LEU A 56 -8.95 5.78 5.27
C LEU A 56 -8.15 6.10 6.53
N ASN A 57 -8.06 5.14 7.43
CA ASN A 57 -7.32 5.29 8.69
C ASN A 57 -5.81 5.32 8.42
N ARG A 58 -5.20 6.49 8.55
CA ARG A 58 -3.76 6.68 8.41
C ARG A 58 -2.97 5.76 9.35
N ASN A 59 -3.48 5.56 10.55
CA ASN A 59 -2.79 4.82 11.61
C ASN A 59 -3.01 3.30 11.54
N TYR A 60 -3.71 2.80 10.51
CA TYR A 60 -3.96 1.37 10.34
C TYR A 60 -2.68 0.60 10.08
N GLY A 61 -1.86 1.04 9.15
CA GLY A 61 -0.59 0.42 8.77
C GLY A 61 0.04 1.11 7.58
N TYR A 62 1.09 0.51 7.03
CA TYR A 62 1.82 1.07 5.90
C TYR A 62 2.18 0.02 4.84
N VAL A 63 2.45 0.49 3.63
CA VAL A 63 2.91 -0.30 2.48
C VAL A 63 4.35 0.08 2.17
N ALA A 64 5.17 -0.92 1.83
CA ALA A 64 6.54 -0.73 1.35
C ALA A 64 6.59 -0.99 -0.16
N SER A 65 6.99 0.00 -0.94
CA SER A 65 7.10 -0.06 -2.40
C SER A 65 8.56 0.08 -2.82
N PHE A 66 9.02 -0.81 -3.69
CA PHE A 66 10.39 -0.81 -4.21
C PHE A 66 10.37 -0.78 -5.74
N ASN A 67 11.10 0.19 -6.32
CA ASN A 67 11.43 0.20 -7.73
C ASN A 67 12.87 -0.24 -7.90
N ILE A 68 13.10 -1.33 -8.64
CA ILE A 68 14.42 -1.87 -8.95
C ILE A 68 14.76 -1.48 -10.39
N GLY A 69 15.40 -0.33 -10.52
CA GLY A 69 15.85 0.21 -11.81
C GLY A 69 17.21 -0.40 -12.22
N THR A 70 17.74 0.09 -13.33
CA THR A 70 18.99 -0.43 -13.94
C THR A 70 20.28 -0.03 -13.22
N SER A 71 20.24 0.95 -12.33
CA SER A 71 21.40 1.45 -11.60
C SER A 71 21.07 1.91 -10.17
N TYR A 72 19.82 1.77 -9.75
CA TYR A 72 19.36 2.24 -8.47
C TYR A 72 18.20 1.38 -7.95
N MET A 73 18.00 1.43 -6.66
CA MET A 73 16.78 1.01 -5.99
C MET A 73 16.13 2.23 -5.35
N ALA A 74 14.87 2.47 -5.65
CA ALA A 74 14.06 3.43 -4.91
C ALA A 74 13.14 2.68 -3.96
N SER A 75 13.00 3.18 -2.74
CA SER A 75 12.04 2.70 -1.74
C SER A 75 11.10 3.83 -1.36
N MET A 76 9.82 3.52 -1.27
CA MET A 76 8.77 4.42 -0.77
C MET A 76 7.93 3.68 0.26
N PHE A 77 7.73 4.32 1.38
CA PHE A 77 6.83 3.85 2.42
C PHE A 77 5.69 4.84 2.56
N ASN A 78 4.47 4.35 2.55
CA ASN A 78 3.29 5.19 2.67
C ASN A 78 2.25 4.55 3.58
N TYR A 79 1.54 5.39 4.34
CA TYR A 79 0.38 4.97 5.11
C TYR A 79 -0.75 4.47 4.21
N LEU A 80 -1.72 3.77 4.80
CA LEU A 80 -2.89 3.25 4.09
C LEU A 80 -3.67 4.34 3.31
N ASN A 81 -3.67 5.56 3.80
CA ASN A 81 -4.30 6.70 3.14
C ASN A 81 -3.49 7.32 1.99
N GLY A 82 -2.30 6.75 1.67
CA GLY A 82 -1.41 7.21 0.60
C GLY A 82 -0.45 8.33 1.00
N GLU A 83 -0.47 8.80 2.25
CA GLU A 83 0.49 9.78 2.75
C GLU A 83 1.88 9.17 2.86
N ILE A 84 2.88 9.83 2.27
CA ILE A 84 4.26 9.32 2.23
C ILE A 84 4.90 9.47 3.62
N ILE A 85 5.43 8.37 4.13
CA ILE A 85 6.25 8.33 5.35
C ILE A 85 7.69 8.66 5.00
N GLN A 86 8.23 7.97 3.98
CA GLN A 86 9.63 8.06 3.61
C GLN A 86 9.81 7.69 2.13
N TYR A 87 10.73 8.37 1.47
CA TYR A 87 11.21 8.03 0.14
C TYR A 87 12.73 8.07 0.12
N ASN A 88 13.36 7.01 -0.38
CA ASN A 88 14.80 6.94 -0.58
C ASN A 88 15.13 6.46 -1.98
N ARG A 89 16.27 6.89 -2.49
CA ARG A 89 16.87 6.36 -3.73
C ARG A 89 18.34 6.10 -3.49
N LYS A 90 18.76 4.85 -3.72
CA LYS A 90 20.13 4.41 -3.49
C LYS A 90 20.71 3.80 -4.77
N PRO A 91 21.98 4.07 -5.10
CA PRO A 91 22.63 3.38 -6.19
C PRO A 91 22.77 1.89 -5.85
N ILE A 92 22.67 1.03 -6.87
CA ILE A 92 23.00 -0.38 -6.76
C ILE A 92 24.42 -0.54 -7.30
N GLU A 93 25.38 -0.80 -6.41
CA GLU A 93 26.78 -1.01 -6.78
C GLU A 93 27.01 -2.40 -7.37
N LYS A 94 26.28 -3.39 -6.90
CA LYS A 94 26.33 -4.77 -7.39
C LYS A 94 24.93 -5.23 -7.74
N PHE A 95 24.69 -5.50 -9.01
CA PHE A 95 23.45 -6.10 -9.53
C PHE A 95 23.40 -7.60 -9.23
N ASP A 96 23.54 -7.96 -7.97
CA ASP A 96 23.34 -9.29 -7.43
C ASP A 96 22.02 -9.29 -6.65
N ILE A 97 21.18 -10.26 -6.94
CA ILE A 97 19.85 -10.38 -6.31
C ILE A 97 19.95 -10.45 -4.79
N LEU A 98 20.94 -11.14 -4.25
CA LEU A 98 21.10 -11.28 -2.81
C LEU A 98 21.44 -9.94 -2.15
N ASN A 99 22.27 -9.12 -2.80
CA ASN A 99 22.57 -7.77 -2.32
C ASN A 99 21.33 -6.87 -2.34
N ILE A 100 20.53 -6.93 -3.41
CA ILE A 100 19.28 -6.16 -3.53
C ILE A 100 18.29 -6.59 -2.45
N MET A 101 18.11 -7.89 -2.25
CA MET A 101 17.22 -8.42 -1.19
C MET A 101 17.68 -7.96 0.19
N GLN A 102 18.98 -7.92 0.47
CA GLN A 102 19.49 -7.42 1.73
C GLN A 102 19.20 -5.92 1.91
N MET A 103 19.39 -5.10 0.88
CA MET A 103 19.04 -3.68 0.90
C MET A 103 17.55 -3.46 1.21
N ILE A 104 16.67 -4.23 0.58
CA ILE A 104 15.22 -4.18 0.81
C ILE A 104 14.88 -4.50 2.27
N LYS A 105 15.45 -5.61 2.78
CA LYS A 105 15.22 -6.04 4.18
C LYS A 105 15.67 -4.96 5.18
N GLU A 106 16.80 -4.33 4.94
CA GLU A 106 17.32 -3.26 5.79
C GLU A 106 16.39 -2.03 5.80
N GLU A 107 15.88 -1.62 4.64
CA GLU A 107 14.92 -0.50 4.56
C GLU A 107 13.63 -0.80 5.34
N ILE A 108 13.06 -1.99 5.16
CA ILE A 108 11.85 -2.40 5.89
C ILE A 108 12.11 -2.44 7.39
N LYS A 109 13.20 -3.10 7.82
CA LYS A 109 13.54 -3.23 9.24
C LYS A 109 13.79 -1.89 9.93
N LYS A 110 14.39 -0.93 9.24
CA LYS A 110 14.58 0.43 9.77
C LYS A 110 13.25 1.12 10.08
N LEU A 111 12.27 1.02 9.17
CA LEU A 111 10.96 1.60 9.43
C LEU A 111 10.21 0.86 10.53
N GLN A 112 10.26 -0.47 10.55
CA GLN A 112 9.63 -1.28 11.61
C GLN A 112 10.08 -0.89 13.03
N GLN A 113 11.32 -0.44 13.21
CA GLN A 113 11.84 -0.03 14.52
C GLN A 113 11.21 1.26 15.05
N VAL A 114 10.69 2.11 14.18
CA VAL A 114 10.13 3.43 14.53
C VAL A 114 8.63 3.55 14.23
N ASP A 115 8.07 2.52 13.59
CA ASP A 115 6.64 2.47 13.27
C ASP A 115 5.78 2.37 14.53
N SER A 116 4.68 3.10 14.53
CA SER A 116 3.68 3.11 15.60
C SER A 116 2.26 2.86 15.11
N THR A 117 2.11 2.39 13.87
CA THR A 117 0.80 2.04 13.31
C THR A 117 0.26 0.77 13.95
N GLN A 118 -1.06 0.56 13.85
CA GLN A 118 -1.74 -0.55 14.54
C GLN A 118 -1.31 -1.94 14.04
N HIS A 119 -1.09 -2.06 12.72
CA HIS A 119 -0.81 -3.35 12.05
C HIS A 119 0.57 -3.41 11.39
N GLY A 120 1.36 -2.33 11.45
CA GLY A 120 2.69 -2.30 10.87
C GLY A 120 2.69 -2.41 9.34
N LEU A 121 3.60 -3.20 8.81
CA LEU A 121 3.71 -3.49 7.37
C LEU A 121 2.51 -4.31 6.89
N LEU A 122 1.76 -3.77 5.94
CA LEU A 122 0.56 -4.40 5.37
C LEU A 122 0.83 -5.18 4.08
N ALA A 123 1.74 -4.66 3.25
CA ALA A 123 2.09 -5.26 1.96
C ALA A 123 3.45 -4.77 1.48
N ILE A 124 4.05 -5.53 0.57
CA ILE A 124 5.24 -5.12 -0.17
C ILE A 124 4.90 -5.10 -1.65
N THR A 125 5.34 -4.07 -2.38
CA THR A 125 5.18 -4.00 -3.82
C THR A 125 6.53 -3.80 -4.51
N PHE A 126 6.70 -4.45 -5.65
CA PHE A 126 7.88 -4.32 -6.50
C PHE A 126 7.49 -3.81 -7.88
N SER A 127 8.14 -2.75 -8.33
CA SER A 127 8.17 -2.33 -9.73
C SER A 127 9.50 -2.79 -10.32
N ILE A 128 9.44 -3.63 -11.34
CA ILE A 128 10.60 -4.30 -11.93
C ILE A 128 10.75 -3.88 -13.39
N HIS A 129 11.97 -3.48 -13.76
CA HIS A 129 12.31 -3.29 -15.16
C HIS A 129 12.51 -4.65 -15.84
N GLY A 130 11.43 -5.16 -16.46
CA GLY A 130 11.36 -6.50 -17.03
C GLY A 130 9.95 -6.90 -17.41
N ILE A 131 9.70 -8.20 -17.47
CA ILE A 131 8.39 -8.79 -17.76
C ILE A 131 7.90 -9.49 -16.50
N VAL A 132 6.79 -9.01 -15.97
CA VAL A 132 6.08 -9.66 -14.85
C VAL A 132 4.78 -10.24 -15.36
N PHE A 133 4.49 -11.48 -15.02
CA PHE A 133 3.24 -12.15 -15.34
C PHE A 133 2.81 -13.06 -14.18
N ASN A 134 1.52 -13.01 -13.83
CA ASN A 134 0.98 -13.76 -12.69
C ASN A 134 1.81 -13.60 -11.41
N ASN A 135 2.16 -12.35 -11.07
CA ASN A 135 2.94 -12.00 -9.87
C ASN A 135 4.36 -12.63 -9.83
N LYS A 136 4.92 -13.00 -10.99
CA LYS A 136 6.27 -13.56 -11.13
C LYS A 136 7.06 -12.83 -12.19
N ILE A 137 8.35 -12.64 -11.92
CA ILE A 137 9.27 -12.09 -12.92
C ILE A 137 9.58 -13.20 -13.92
N ILE A 138 9.16 -13.00 -15.16
CA ILE A 138 9.42 -13.93 -16.27
C ILE A 138 10.77 -13.67 -16.89
N ASP A 139 11.12 -12.38 -17.06
CA ASP A 139 12.39 -11.96 -17.61
C ASP A 139 12.77 -10.58 -17.04
N SER A 140 14.04 -10.37 -16.79
CA SER A 140 14.60 -9.07 -16.47
C SER A 140 16.02 -8.99 -17.03
N PRO A 141 16.26 -8.11 -18.02
CA PRO A 141 17.56 -8.04 -18.69
C PRO A 141 18.70 -7.53 -17.76
N PHE A 142 18.34 -6.94 -16.63
CA PHE A 142 19.29 -6.32 -15.69
C PHE A 142 19.38 -7.05 -14.35
N LEU A 143 18.47 -7.98 -14.04
CA LEU A 143 18.41 -8.65 -12.75
C LEU A 143 18.46 -10.17 -12.92
N ALA A 144 19.61 -10.76 -12.69
CA ALA A 144 19.76 -12.21 -12.68
C ALA A 144 19.18 -12.78 -11.37
N LEU A 145 17.98 -13.35 -11.45
CA LEU A 145 17.23 -13.85 -10.28
C LEU A 145 17.82 -15.11 -9.64
N GLN A 146 18.67 -15.85 -10.35
CA GLN A 146 19.32 -17.09 -9.87
C GLN A 146 18.33 -18.13 -9.31
N GLY A 147 17.11 -18.18 -9.86
CA GLY A 147 16.05 -19.07 -9.40
C GLY A 147 15.29 -18.60 -8.16
N ILE A 148 15.52 -17.39 -7.68
CA ILE A 148 14.82 -16.81 -6.54
C ILE A 148 13.45 -16.26 -7.00
N ASP A 149 12.40 -16.64 -6.32
CA ASP A 149 11.08 -16.07 -6.41
C ASP A 149 10.93 -14.98 -5.32
N LEU A 150 10.90 -13.71 -5.75
CA LEU A 150 10.83 -12.57 -4.82
C LEU A 150 9.50 -12.53 -4.06
N GLU A 151 8.40 -12.90 -4.73
CA GLU A 151 7.09 -12.97 -4.07
C GLU A 151 7.12 -14.00 -2.95
N GLU A 152 7.50 -15.23 -3.24
CA GLU A 152 7.55 -16.30 -2.26
C GLU A 152 8.50 -15.99 -1.10
N TYR A 153 9.67 -15.41 -1.41
CA TYR A 153 10.65 -15.08 -0.39
C TYR A 153 10.15 -14.01 0.58
N PHE A 154 9.71 -12.86 0.05
CA PHE A 154 9.32 -11.73 0.89
C PHE A 154 7.99 -11.93 1.59
N SER A 155 7.03 -12.66 0.98
CA SER A 155 5.78 -13.02 1.64
C SER A 155 6.01 -13.92 2.86
N LYS A 156 6.95 -14.86 2.78
CA LYS A 156 7.34 -15.71 3.92
C LYS A 156 8.14 -14.95 4.98
N GLU A 157 9.11 -14.12 4.57
CA GLU A 157 9.99 -13.39 5.49
C GLU A 157 9.21 -12.39 6.36
N PHE A 158 8.24 -11.69 5.78
CA PHE A 158 7.49 -10.62 6.46
C PHE A 158 6.05 -10.97 6.80
N ASN A 159 5.56 -12.13 6.36
CA ASN A 159 4.19 -12.59 6.54
C ASN A 159 3.13 -11.59 6.06
N VAL A 160 3.36 -11.00 4.88
CA VAL A 160 2.47 -10.04 4.22
C VAL A 160 2.34 -10.36 2.74
N PRO A 161 1.25 -9.96 2.08
CA PRO A 161 1.13 -10.08 0.63
C PRO A 161 2.22 -9.28 -0.09
N VAL A 162 2.71 -9.84 -1.20
CA VAL A 162 3.71 -9.21 -2.07
C VAL A 162 3.14 -9.13 -3.49
N VAL A 163 3.27 -7.97 -4.12
CA VAL A 163 2.78 -7.72 -5.48
C VAL A 163 3.93 -7.25 -6.35
N LEU A 164 4.05 -7.86 -7.54
CA LEU A 164 5.05 -7.49 -8.55
C LEU A 164 4.34 -6.93 -9.78
N GLU A 165 4.87 -5.82 -10.29
CA GLU A 165 4.36 -5.16 -11.49
C GLU A 165 5.52 -4.73 -12.40
N ASN A 166 5.22 -4.52 -13.68
CA ASN A 166 6.15 -3.90 -14.61
C ASN A 166 6.33 -2.41 -14.29
N GLU A 167 7.51 -1.88 -14.57
CA GLU A 167 7.77 -0.44 -14.53
C GLU A 167 6.99 0.30 -15.64
#